data_d8ed7ee06ad9819b17ccc85b3ca7dc81
#
_entry.id   d8ed7ee06ad9819b17ccc85b3ca7dc81
#
_cell.length_a   1.000
_cell.length_b   1.000
_cell.length_c   1.000
_cell.angle_alpha   90.00
_cell.angle_beta   90.00
_cell.angle_gamma   90.00
#
_symmetry.space_group_name_H-M   'P 1'
#
loop_
_entity.id
_entity.type
_entity.pdbx_description
1 polymer ?
#
loop_
_entity_poly.entity_id
_entity_poly.type
_entity_poly.pdbx_seq_one_letter_code
_entity_poly.pdbx_strand_id
1 'polypeptide(L)'
;TIKERVIETMLLQSLELQGFKTFPDKTTLRFEKGITAVVGPNGSGKSNISDAVRWVLGEQSVKTLRCSRMEDVIFSGTPARKPLGYAEVTLTIDNSTRELHFDGDTVAITRRYYRSGESEYLINRAAVRLKDIHELFMDTGLGRDGYSIIGQGKIDSIVAALSLIHISEPTRLDVLSY
;
A
#
# COMPACT_ATOMS: atom_id res chain seq x y z
N THR A 1 29.38 6.43 -21.41
CA THR A 1 28.95 5.12 -20.88
C THR A 1 27.83 5.40 -19.89
N ILE A 2 26.58 5.23 -20.34
CA ILE A 2 25.40 5.31 -19.47
C ILE A 2 25.46 4.07 -18.57
N LYS A 3 25.82 4.24 -17.31
CA LYS A 3 25.63 3.21 -16.30
C LYS A 3 24.14 3.03 -16.14
N GLU A 4 23.59 1.91 -16.59
CA GLU A 4 22.28 1.45 -16.17
C GLU A 4 22.30 1.37 -14.64
N ARG A 5 21.64 2.33 -14.01
CA ARG A 5 21.31 2.25 -12.59
C ARG A 5 20.19 1.23 -12.51
N VAL A 6 20.53 0.00 -12.18
CA VAL A 6 19.55 -0.97 -11.71
C VAL A 6 18.91 -0.33 -10.49
N ILE A 7 17.70 0.14 -10.64
CA ILE A 7 16.90 0.61 -9.49
C ILE A 7 16.59 -0.68 -8.72
N GLU A 8 17.38 -0.97 -7.70
CA GLU A 8 17.06 -2.00 -6.72
C GLU A 8 15.81 -1.52 -5.99
N THR A 9 14.67 -2.00 -6.43
CA THR A 9 13.37 -1.63 -5.88
C THR A 9 13.16 -2.35 -4.56
N MET A 10 12.72 -1.62 -3.56
CA MET A 10 12.24 -2.17 -2.29
C MET A 10 11.27 -3.33 -2.53
N LEU A 11 11.54 -4.50 -1.97
CA LEU A 11 10.75 -5.71 -2.20
C LEU A 11 9.78 -5.97 -1.04
N LEU A 12 8.51 -6.14 -1.37
CA LEU A 12 7.54 -6.67 -0.43
C LEU A 12 7.83 -8.16 -0.22
N GLN A 13 7.97 -8.60 1.03
CA GLN A 13 8.17 -10.01 1.39
C GLN A 13 6.86 -10.71 1.70
N SER A 14 6.01 -10.09 2.51
CA SER A 14 4.71 -10.68 2.88
C SER A 14 3.70 -9.66 3.32
N LEU A 15 2.42 -10.03 3.18
CA LEU A 15 1.27 -9.35 3.75
C LEU A 15 0.48 -10.36 4.58
N GLU A 16 0.36 -10.10 5.87
CA GLU A 16 -0.47 -10.89 6.79
C GLU A 16 -1.74 -10.11 7.15
N LEU A 17 -2.88 -10.77 7.08
CA LEU A 17 -4.18 -10.21 7.42
C LEU A 17 -4.86 -11.09 8.46
N GLN A 18 -5.50 -10.50 9.45
CA GLN A 18 -6.35 -11.19 10.42
C GLN A 18 -7.51 -10.28 10.81
N GLY A 19 -8.72 -10.81 10.74
CA GLY A 19 -9.91 -10.03 11.08
C GLY A 19 -10.21 -8.86 10.15
N PHE A 20 -9.52 -8.75 9.01
CA PHE A 20 -9.64 -7.64 8.07
C PHE A 20 -10.66 -7.94 6.99
N LYS A 21 -11.77 -7.18 6.97
CA LYS A 21 -12.86 -7.29 5.97
C LYS A 21 -13.35 -8.73 5.78
N THR A 22 -12.98 -9.37 4.66
CA THR A 22 -13.37 -10.74 4.30
C THR A 22 -12.37 -11.81 4.76
N PHE A 23 -11.33 -11.42 5.51
CA PHE A 23 -10.29 -12.31 6.02
C PHE A 23 -10.42 -12.50 7.55
N PRO A 24 -11.28 -13.40 8.04
CA PRO A 24 -11.45 -13.63 9.46
C PRO A 24 -10.25 -14.31 10.11
N ASP A 25 -9.65 -15.27 9.40
CA ASP A 25 -8.49 -16.02 9.86
C ASP A 25 -7.19 -15.35 9.44
N LYS A 26 -6.11 -15.69 10.15
CA LYS A 26 -4.78 -15.26 9.75
C LYS A 26 -4.46 -15.82 8.35
N THR A 27 -4.36 -14.91 7.39
CA THR A 27 -4.01 -15.19 5.99
C THR A 27 -2.69 -14.53 5.68
N THR A 28 -1.73 -15.30 5.16
CA THR A 28 -0.41 -14.79 4.78
C THR A 28 -0.22 -14.91 3.27
N LEU A 29 0.02 -13.79 2.63
CA LEU A 29 0.43 -13.71 1.24
C LEU A 29 1.95 -13.47 1.22
N ARG A 30 2.69 -14.33 0.54
CA ARG A 30 4.13 -14.17 0.32
C ARG A 30 4.36 -13.65 -1.09
N PHE A 31 5.27 -12.70 -1.22
CA PHE A 31 5.64 -12.11 -2.49
C PHE A 31 7.06 -12.59 -2.85
N GLU A 32 7.22 -13.05 -4.07
CA GLU A 32 8.52 -13.39 -4.63
C GLU A 32 9.05 -12.22 -5.46
N LYS A 33 10.31 -12.30 -5.87
CA LYS A 33 10.89 -11.30 -6.78
C LYS A 33 10.14 -11.31 -8.12
N GLY A 34 9.87 -10.12 -8.65
CA GLY A 34 9.17 -9.93 -9.91
C GLY A 34 7.68 -9.57 -9.74
N ILE A 35 6.83 -10.07 -10.60
CA ILE A 35 5.40 -9.73 -10.64
C ILE A 35 4.58 -10.81 -9.94
N THR A 36 3.81 -10.42 -8.95
CA THR A 36 2.82 -11.29 -8.29
C THR A 36 1.42 -10.92 -8.75
N ALA A 37 0.68 -11.85 -9.33
CA ALA A 37 -0.70 -11.69 -9.74
C ALA A 37 -1.66 -12.35 -8.75
N VAL A 38 -2.65 -11.58 -8.25
CA VAL A 38 -3.73 -12.12 -7.41
C VAL A 38 -4.96 -12.31 -8.27
N VAL A 39 -5.34 -13.56 -8.50
CA VAL A 39 -6.47 -13.96 -9.35
C VAL A 39 -7.57 -14.64 -8.53
N GLY A 40 -8.80 -14.57 -9.00
CA GLY A 40 -9.94 -15.20 -8.34
C GLY A 40 -11.29 -14.64 -8.84
N PRO A 41 -12.42 -15.28 -8.53
CA PRO A 41 -13.74 -14.81 -8.91
C PRO A 41 -14.12 -13.48 -8.26
N ASN A 42 -15.19 -12.84 -8.73
CA ASN A 42 -15.73 -11.64 -8.10
C ASN A 42 -16.19 -11.96 -6.67
N GLY A 43 -15.91 -11.07 -5.73
CA GLY A 43 -16.23 -11.26 -4.31
C GLY A 43 -15.20 -12.08 -3.50
N SER A 44 -14.14 -12.62 -4.11
CA SER A 44 -13.13 -13.43 -3.41
C SER A 44 -12.17 -12.62 -2.51
N GLY A 45 -12.32 -11.31 -2.40
CA GLY A 45 -11.49 -10.47 -1.54
C GLY A 45 -10.25 -9.86 -2.20
N LYS A 46 -10.03 -10.03 -3.51
CA LYS A 46 -8.86 -9.45 -4.23
C LYS A 46 -8.65 -7.96 -3.94
N SER A 47 -9.72 -7.18 -4.04
CA SER A 47 -9.64 -5.73 -3.78
C SER A 47 -9.38 -5.42 -2.30
N ASN A 48 -9.73 -6.32 -1.38
CA ASN A 48 -9.46 -6.14 0.04
C ASN A 48 -7.96 -6.29 0.37
N ILE A 49 -7.20 -7.02 -0.45
CA ILE A 49 -5.73 -7.10 -0.34
C ILE A 49 -5.11 -5.72 -0.64
N SER A 50 -5.54 -5.05 -1.70
CA SER A 50 -5.10 -3.68 -2.00
C SER A 50 -5.49 -2.69 -0.90
N ASP A 51 -6.71 -2.83 -0.34
CA ASP A 51 -7.13 -2.00 0.80
C ASP A 51 -6.28 -2.25 2.04
N ALA A 52 -5.90 -3.51 2.30
CA ALA A 52 -5.04 -3.86 3.43
C ALA A 52 -3.66 -3.21 3.32
N VAL A 53 -3.05 -3.22 2.13
CA VAL A 53 -1.78 -2.54 1.90
C VAL A 53 -1.91 -1.04 2.14
N ARG A 54 -2.93 -0.37 1.57
CA ARG A 54 -3.16 1.06 1.83
C ARG A 54 -3.38 1.33 3.31
N TRP A 55 -4.18 0.51 3.95
CA TRP A 55 -4.57 0.70 5.33
C TRP A 55 -3.36 0.59 6.29
N VAL A 56 -2.49 -0.41 6.12
CA VAL A 56 -1.30 -0.58 6.96
C VAL A 56 -0.27 0.52 6.73
N LEU A 57 -0.22 1.10 5.53
CA LEU A 57 0.63 2.25 5.18
C LEU A 57 0.07 3.59 5.69
N GLY A 58 -1.06 3.58 6.41
CA GLY A 58 -1.56 4.77 7.08
C GLY A 58 -2.80 5.42 6.46
N GLU A 59 -3.46 4.80 5.47
CA GLU A 59 -4.70 5.34 4.91
C GLU A 59 -5.79 5.45 5.99
N GLN A 60 -6.33 6.64 6.15
CA GLN A 60 -7.40 6.95 7.10
C GLN A 60 -8.76 7.22 6.44
N SER A 61 -8.78 7.43 5.13
CA SER A 61 -10.00 7.70 4.40
C SER A 61 -10.84 6.42 4.27
N VAL A 62 -11.95 6.39 4.97
CA VAL A 62 -12.93 5.29 4.86
C VAL A 62 -13.42 5.12 3.42
N LYS A 63 -13.57 6.23 2.68
CA LYS A 63 -13.98 6.23 1.28
C LYS A 63 -12.96 5.51 0.38
N THR A 64 -11.67 5.78 0.57
CA THR A 64 -10.59 5.11 -0.16
C THR A 64 -10.57 3.61 0.15
N LEU A 65 -10.87 3.25 1.41
CA LEU A 65 -10.99 1.87 1.87
C LEU A 65 -12.34 1.23 1.52
N ARG A 66 -13.24 1.93 0.82
CA ARG A 66 -14.58 1.44 0.44
C ARG A 66 -15.40 0.96 1.65
N CYS A 67 -15.31 1.74 2.73
CA CYS A 67 -16.02 1.54 3.99
C CYS A 67 -16.94 2.75 4.26
N SER A 68 -17.97 2.56 5.07
CA SER A 68 -18.81 3.65 5.56
C SER A 68 -18.19 4.31 6.79
N ARG A 69 -17.55 3.52 7.62
CA ARG A 69 -16.82 3.93 8.84
C ARG A 69 -15.60 3.03 9.05
N MET A 70 -14.67 3.44 9.92
CA MET A 70 -13.42 2.70 10.09
C MET A 70 -13.63 1.31 10.67
N GLU A 71 -14.64 1.11 11.52
CA GLU A 71 -14.99 -0.20 12.09
C GLU A 71 -15.33 -1.24 11.03
N ASP A 72 -15.74 -0.82 9.83
CA ASP A 72 -16.09 -1.73 8.73
C ASP A 72 -14.85 -2.44 8.14
N VAL A 73 -13.63 -2.03 8.53
CA VAL A 73 -12.41 -2.81 8.21
C VAL A 73 -12.34 -4.10 9.03
N ILE A 74 -13.06 -4.19 10.17
CA ILE A 74 -13.10 -5.38 11.00
C ILE A 74 -14.13 -6.36 10.44
N PHE A 75 -13.78 -7.63 10.36
CA PHE A 75 -14.70 -8.69 9.95
C PHE A 75 -16.00 -8.65 10.77
N SER A 76 -17.11 -8.39 10.09
CA SER A 76 -18.43 -8.18 10.68
C SER A 76 -19.19 -9.48 11.00
N GLY A 77 -18.60 -10.64 10.65
CA GLY A 77 -19.26 -11.93 10.82
C GLY A 77 -20.01 -12.38 9.59
N THR A 78 -20.47 -13.61 9.67
CA THR A 78 -21.36 -14.26 8.70
C THR A 78 -22.41 -15.08 9.50
N PRO A 79 -23.48 -15.62 8.87
CA PRO A 79 -24.39 -16.52 9.58
C PRO A 79 -23.71 -17.69 10.28
N ALA A 80 -22.58 -18.16 9.74
CA ALA A 80 -21.81 -19.28 10.28
C ALA A 80 -20.66 -18.87 11.21
N ARG A 81 -20.32 -17.56 11.32
CA ARG A 81 -19.15 -17.10 12.06
C ARG A 81 -19.39 -15.76 12.74
N LYS A 82 -19.05 -15.70 14.02
CA LYS A 82 -19.19 -14.49 14.85
C LYS A 82 -18.26 -13.35 14.34
N PRO A 83 -18.69 -12.10 14.52
CA PRO A 83 -17.84 -10.94 14.25
C PRO A 83 -16.59 -10.97 15.15
N LEU A 84 -15.50 -10.37 14.68
CA LEU A 84 -14.25 -10.25 15.43
C LEU A 84 -14.18 -8.90 16.16
N GLY A 85 -13.34 -8.84 17.19
CA GLY A 85 -13.13 -7.64 18.01
C GLY A 85 -12.14 -6.65 17.42
N TYR A 86 -11.28 -7.10 16.49
CA TYR A 86 -10.23 -6.29 15.90
C TYR A 86 -9.88 -6.76 14.48
N ALA A 87 -9.22 -5.90 13.75
CA ALA A 87 -8.51 -6.21 12.50
C ALA A 87 -7.02 -5.93 12.68
N GLU A 88 -6.18 -6.78 12.12
CA GLU A 88 -4.73 -6.61 12.08
C GLU A 88 -4.21 -6.87 10.68
N VAL A 89 -3.31 -6.01 10.23
CA VAL A 89 -2.55 -6.19 8.99
C VAL A 89 -1.10 -5.92 9.28
N THR A 90 -0.24 -6.83 8.83
CA THR A 90 1.22 -6.68 8.89
C THR A 90 1.79 -6.75 7.48
N LEU A 91 2.54 -5.73 7.08
CA LEU A 91 3.30 -5.67 5.85
C LEU A 91 4.79 -5.83 6.18
N THR A 92 5.43 -6.83 5.60
CA THR A 92 6.87 -7.08 5.75
C THR A 92 7.60 -6.70 4.48
N ILE A 93 8.63 -5.89 4.62
CA ILE A 93 9.44 -5.32 3.55
C ILE A 93 10.89 -5.77 3.72
N ASP A 94 11.53 -6.14 2.61
CA ASP A 94 12.98 -6.34 2.54
C ASP A 94 13.66 -4.96 2.53
N ASN A 95 14.51 -4.73 3.49
CA ASN A 95 15.30 -3.51 3.64
C ASN A 95 16.83 -3.81 3.57
N SER A 96 17.21 -4.90 2.92
CA SER A 96 18.63 -5.26 2.74
C SER A 96 19.41 -4.19 1.99
N THR A 97 18.75 -3.44 1.11
CA THR A 97 19.30 -2.29 0.36
C THR A 97 19.33 -0.99 1.17
N ARG A 98 18.76 -0.97 2.39
CA ARG A 98 18.68 0.23 3.26
C ARG A 98 17.94 1.42 2.62
N GLU A 99 16.98 1.17 1.76
CA GLU A 99 16.12 2.22 1.18
C GLU A 99 15.21 2.84 2.24
N LEU A 100 14.73 2.04 3.20
CA LEU A 100 14.07 2.56 4.39
C LEU A 100 15.13 3.00 5.40
N HIS A 101 15.03 4.23 5.88
CA HIS A 101 15.87 4.74 6.96
C HIS A 101 15.52 4.07 8.30
N PHE A 102 15.75 2.77 8.36
CA PHE A 102 15.48 1.94 9.53
C PHE A 102 16.58 0.88 9.70
N ASP A 103 16.99 0.65 10.93
CA ASP A 103 18.01 -0.36 11.25
C ASP A 103 17.40 -1.76 11.16
N GLY A 104 17.95 -2.57 10.24
CA GLY A 104 17.53 -3.96 10.03
C GLY A 104 17.29 -4.27 8.55
N ASP A 105 17.53 -5.53 8.19
CA ASP A 105 17.35 -6.03 6.81
C ASP A 105 15.89 -6.33 6.49
N THR A 106 15.03 -6.28 7.51
CA THR A 106 13.59 -6.49 7.37
C THR A 106 12.84 -5.50 8.23
N VAL A 107 11.83 -4.87 7.64
CA VAL A 107 10.93 -3.94 8.34
C VAL A 107 9.51 -4.50 8.26
N ALA A 108 8.93 -4.81 9.42
CA ALA A 108 7.55 -5.26 9.56
C ALA A 108 6.69 -4.14 10.14
N ILE A 109 5.75 -3.65 9.36
CA ILE A 109 4.82 -2.60 9.76
C ILE A 109 3.48 -3.26 10.06
N THR A 110 2.96 -3.02 11.26
CA THR A 110 1.68 -3.57 11.70
C THR A 110 0.73 -2.45 12.05
N ARG A 111 -0.50 -2.54 11.58
CA ARG A 111 -1.62 -1.74 12.07
C ARG A 111 -2.67 -2.65 12.64
N ARG A 112 -3.19 -2.27 13.82
CA ARG A 112 -4.28 -2.96 14.49
C ARG A 112 -5.37 -1.96 14.82
N TYR A 113 -6.62 -2.34 14.64
CA TYR A 113 -7.78 -1.51 14.93
C TYR A 113 -8.84 -2.32 15.65
N TYR A 114 -9.30 -1.78 16.78
CA TYR A 114 -10.27 -2.42 17.66
C TYR A 114 -11.67 -1.83 17.49
N ARG A 115 -12.69 -2.60 17.81
CA ARG A 115 -14.09 -2.10 17.83
C ARG A 115 -14.33 -0.98 18.84
N SER A 116 -13.43 -0.82 19.82
CA SER A 116 -13.43 0.33 20.74
C SER A 116 -13.12 1.67 20.04
N GLY A 117 -12.64 1.64 18.77
CA GLY A 117 -12.15 2.81 18.05
C GLY A 117 -10.65 3.04 18.23
N GLU A 118 -9.99 2.24 19.05
CA GLU A 118 -8.55 2.34 19.30
C GLU A 118 -7.75 1.81 18.10
N SER A 119 -6.64 2.50 17.76
CA SER A 119 -5.75 2.15 16.66
C SER A 119 -4.31 2.08 17.16
N GLU A 120 -3.66 0.97 16.89
CA GLU A 120 -2.24 0.74 17.20
C GLU A 120 -1.42 0.65 15.91
N TYR A 121 -0.22 1.24 15.96
CA TYR A 121 0.77 1.13 14.89
C TYR A 121 2.08 0.61 15.48
N LEU A 122 2.71 -0.34 14.80
CA LEU A 122 3.97 -0.92 15.23
C LEU A 122 4.94 -1.02 14.05
N ILE A 123 6.24 -0.79 14.34
CA ILE A 123 7.35 -1.14 13.45
C ILE A 123 8.22 -2.16 14.20
N ASN A 124 8.43 -3.33 13.60
CA ASN A 124 9.17 -4.44 14.21
C ASN A 124 8.70 -4.73 15.66
N ARG A 125 7.36 -4.72 15.87
CA ARG A 125 6.68 -4.94 17.17
C ARG A 125 6.83 -3.79 18.20
N ALA A 126 7.60 -2.75 17.90
CA ALA A 126 7.67 -1.57 18.74
C ALA A 126 6.49 -0.63 18.41
N ALA A 127 5.77 -0.16 19.42
CA ALA A 127 4.67 0.79 19.23
C ALA A 127 5.20 2.14 18.75
N VAL A 128 4.56 2.66 17.71
CA VAL A 128 4.92 3.92 17.07
C VAL A 128 3.66 4.74 16.77
N ARG A 129 3.82 5.99 16.37
CA ARG A 129 2.71 6.83 15.90
C ARG A 129 2.55 6.71 14.39
N LEU A 130 1.35 7.01 13.90
CA LEU A 130 1.07 7.05 12.47
C LEU A 130 2.05 7.98 11.72
N LYS A 131 2.46 9.10 12.34
CA LYS A 131 3.44 10.01 11.78
C LYS A 131 4.78 9.33 11.49
N ASP A 132 5.22 8.47 12.39
CA ASP A 132 6.50 7.76 12.27
C ASP A 132 6.47 6.77 11.08
N ILE A 133 5.30 6.17 10.79
CA ILE A 133 5.09 5.36 9.58
C ILE A 133 5.17 6.22 8.31
N HIS A 134 4.54 7.39 8.31
CA HIS A 134 4.60 8.29 7.15
C HIS A 134 6.04 8.78 6.90
N GLU A 135 6.77 9.12 7.95
CA GLU A 135 8.18 9.55 7.85
C GLU A 135 9.07 8.44 7.29
N LEU A 136 8.84 7.19 7.70
CA LEU A 136 9.58 6.03 7.19
C LEU A 136 9.51 5.90 5.66
N PHE A 137 8.40 6.33 5.06
CA PHE A 137 8.16 6.21 3.60
C PHE A 137 8.33 7.51 2.82
N MET A 138 8.62 8.64 3.46
CA MET A 138 8.65 9.95 2.78
C MET A 138 9.62 9.98 1.59
N ASP A 139 10.78 9.34 1.71
CA ASP A 139 11.84 9.41 0.71
C ASP A 139 11.83 8.23 -0.27
N THR A 140 10.91 7.27 -0.10
CA THR A 140 10.90 6.02 -0.88
C THR A 140 9.94 6.02 -2.07
N GLY A 141 9.14 7.09 -2.23
CA GLY A 141 8.05 7.13 -3.22
C GLY A 141 6.84 6.24 -2.87
N LEU A 142 6.89 5.49 -1.77
CA LEU A 142 5.75 4.72 -1.23
C LEU A 142 4.85 5.56 -0.33
N GLY A 143 5.24 6.81 -0.04
CA GLY A 143 4.51 7.72 0.84
C GLY A 143 3.13 8.11 0.30
N ARG A 144 2.46 8.99 1.05
CA ARG A 144 1.05 9.39 0.90
C ARG A 144 0.68 9.90 -0.50
N ASP A 145 1.65 10.45 -1.25
CA ASP A 145 1.49 10.97 -2.61
C ASP A 145 2.22 10.11 -3.66
N GLY A 146 2.80 8.96 -3.26
CA GLY A 146 3.52 8.06 -4.15
C GLY A 146 2.56 7.28 -5.06
N TYR A 147 2.89 7.16 -6.34
CA TYR A 147 2.16 6.38 -7.34
C TYR A 147 2.20 4.85 -7.11
N SER A 148 2.65 4.41 -5.93
CA SER A 148 2.92 3.01 -5.62
C SER A 148 1.68 2.14 -5.57
N ILE A 149 0.49 2.71 -5.29
CA ILE A 149 -0.77 1.97 -5.26
C ILE A 149 -1.78 2.61 -6.20
N ILE A 150 -1.82 2.11 -7.43
CA ILE A 150 -2.76 2.58 -8.44
C ILE A 150 -4.10 1.88 -8.23
N GLY A 151 -5.14 2.65 -7.87
CA GLY A 151 -6.49 2.14 -7.71
C GLY A 151 -7.16 1.83 -9.04
N GLN A 152 -8.15 0.95 -9.01
CA GLN A 152 -9.00 0.67 -10.16
C GLN A 152 -9.63 1.98 -10.71
N GLY A 153 -9.54 2.19 -12.02
CA GLY A 153 -10.06 3.40 -12.69
C GLY A 153 -9.17 4.64 -12.63
N LYS A 154 -7.99 4.59 -11.96
CA LYS A 154 -7.05 5.72 -11.95
C LYS A 154 -6.04 5.69 -13.10
N ILE A 155 -5.90 4.56 -13.80
CA ILE A 155 -4.95 4.43 -14.91
C ILE A 155 -5.31 5.40 -16.03
N ASP A 156 -6.59 5.53 -16.37
CA ASP A 156 -7.04 6.42 -17.44
C ASP A 156 -6.71 7.89 -17.14
N SER A 157 -6.82 8.32 -15.87
CA SER A 157 -6.47 9.68 -15.47
C SER A 157 -4.96 9.94 -15.50
N ILE A 158 -4.14 8.93 -15.19
CA ILE A 158 -2.67 9.02 -15.27
C ILE A 158 -2.23 9.09 -16.73
N VAL A 159 -2.77 8.24 -17.60
CA VAL A 159 -2.47 8.23 -19.03
C VAL A 159 -2.91 9.56 -19.69
N ALA A 160 -4.10 10.07 -19.32
CA ALA A 160 -4.57 11.36 -19.81
C ALA A 160 -3.67 12.52 -19.36
N ALA A 161 -3.19 12.51 -18.12
CA ALA A 161 -2.24 13.51 -17.63
C ALA A 161 -0.90 13.46 -18.35
N LEU A 162 -0.38 12.26 -18.62
CA LEU A 162 0.86 12.07 -19.39
C LEU A 162 0.71 12.53 -20.82
N SER A 163 -0.44 12.31 -21.48
CA SER A 163 -0.69 12.77 -22.85
C SER A 163 -0.75 14.30 -22.95
N LEU A 164 -1.24 14.98 -21.91
CA LEU A 164 -1.26 16.45 -21.86
C LEU A 164 0.14 17.05 -21.70
N ILE A 165 1.06 16.38 -21.02
CA ILE A 165 2.46 16.82 -20.87
C ILE A 165 3.19 16.77 -22.22
N HIS A 166 2.92 15.79 -23.07
CA HIS A 166 3.51 15.70 -24.41
C HIS A 166 2.99 16.74 -25.40
N ILE A 167 1.81 17.33 -25.18
CA ILE A 167 1.24 18.38 -26.06
C ILE A 167 1.80 19.77 -25.72
N SER A 168 2.41 19.95 -24.56
CA SER A 168 2.91 21.25 -24.08
C SER A 168 4.40 21.51 -24.35
N GLU A 169 5.11 20.66 -25.11
CA GLU A 169 6.45 21.00 -25.58
C GLU A 169 6.33 22.07 -26.69
N PRO A 170 6.82 23.31 -26.46
CA PRO A 170 6.82 24.32 -27.53
C PRO A 170 7.81 23.89 -28.60
N THR A 171 7.32 23.67 -29.79
CA THR A 171 8.14 23.53 -30.99
C THR A 171 9.02 24.79 -31.13
N ARG A 172 10.30 24.63 -30.83
CA ARG A 172 11.28 25.69 -31.04
C ARG A 172 11.45 25.84 -32.56
N LEU A 173 10.76 26.81 -33.12
CA LEU A 173 11.02 27.26 -34.48
C LEU A 173 12.39 27.93 -34.48
N ASP A 174 13.40 27.24 -34.99
CA ASP A 174 14.65 27.85 -35.38
C ASP A 174 14.39 28.68 -36.62
N VAL A 175 14.21 29.98 -36.43
CA VAL A 175 14.23 30.95 -37.52
C VAL A 175 15.69 31.20 -37.87
N LEU A 176 16.17 30.56 -38.91
CA LEU A 176 17.38 30.97 -39.63
C LEU A 176 17.04 32.25 -40.36
N SER A 177 17.55 33.38 -39.90
CA SER A 177 17.62 34.60 -40.66
C SER A 177 19.05 34.81 -41.19
N TYR A 178 19.12 35.11 -42.46
CA TYR A 178 20.31 35.50 -43.23
C TYR A 178 21.03 36.71 -42.66
#